data_b447bc1c0311be71bcb8af47a729bcbc
#
_entry.id   b447bc1c0311be71bcb8af47a729bcbc
#
_cell.length_a   1.000
_cell.length_b   1.000
_cell.length_c   1.000
_cell.angle_alpha   90.00
_cell.angle_beta   90.00
_cell.angle_gamma   90.00
#
_symmetry.space_group_name_H-M   'P 1'
#
loop_
_entity.id
_entity.type
_entity.pdbx_description
1 polymer ?
#
loop_
_entity_poly.entity_id
_entity_poly.type
_entity_poly.pdbx_seq_one_letter_code
_entity_poly.pdbx_strand_id
1 'polypeptide(L)'
;MIEGEKLAALLKHGAAIHIIEPDSEIDYYGALELSDEEQAAGRPAGALAVRLDIPVGKFVNTPEPGRVFQCHLTGSGCVYHFDVPYRSASPLPDTIWYMALPESAERIQLRDFVRVPIPMSIEVKLPGNHGSLKDYREVALIDISGGGLCFVHDEPLIMDAPISVRVPELPRIGTLETEGTIRRATPIETNLGMTYHIGVMFGDTLNNR
;
A
#
# COMPACT_ATOMS: atom_id res chain seq x y z
N MET A 1 10.15 16.19 -8.28
CA MET A 1 11.26 15.90 -7.37
C MET A 1 11.03 16.60 -6.05
N ILE A 2 11.34 16.00 -4.93
CA ILE A 2 11.29 16.59 -3.59
C ILE A 2 12.65 16.46 -2.92
N GLU A 3 13.04 17.46 -2.13
CA GLU A 3 14.36 17.60 -1.51
C GLU A 3 14.24 18.27 -0.13
N GLY A 4 15.32 18.29 0.63
CA GLY A 4 15.44 19.01 1.88
C GLY A 4 14.38 18.66 2.92
N GLU A 5 13.76 19.65 3.55
CA GLU A 5 12.77 19.48 4.62
C GLU A 5 11.56 18.63 4.21
N LYS A 6 11.12 18.73 2.94
CA LYS A 6 10.00 17.92 2.43
C LYS A 6 10.37 16.44 2.36
N LEU A 7 11.58 16.14 1.95
CA LEU A 7 12.08 14.76 1.94
C LEU A 7 12.26 14.25 3.37
N ALA A 8 12.86 15.01 4.25
CA ALA A 8 13.01 14.65 5.67
C ALA A 8 11.65 14.38 6.34
N ALA A 9 10.61 15.15 6.01
CA ALA A 9 9.27 14.93 6.53
C ALA A 9 8.61 13.62 6.06
N LEU A 10 9.08 13.03 4.96
CA LEU A 10 8.62 11.72 4.46
C LEU A 10 9.35 10.56 5.10
N LEU A 11 10.61 10.74 5.43
CA LEU A 11 11.47 9.74 6.07
C LEU A 11 11.15 9.62 7.55
N LYS A 12 9.90 9.24 7.89
CA LYS A 12 9.42 9.11 9.27
C LYS A 12 9.56 7.70 9.79
N HIS A 13 9.71 7.56 11.11
CA HIS A 13 9.69 6.27 11.79
C HIS A 13 8.39 5.51 11.45
N GLY A 14 8.52 4.21 11.13
CA GLY A 14 7.40 3.34 10.78
C GLY A 14 6.87 3.53 9.36
N ALA A 15 7.43 4.46 8.54
CA ALA A 15 7.04 4.58 7.15
C ALA A 15 7.41 3.31 6.39
N ALA A 16 6.40 2.69 5.72
CA ALA A 16 6.61 1.48 4.94
C ALA A 16 7.46 1.76 3.71
N ILE A 17 8.46 0.93 3.50
CA ILE A 17 9.38 1.02 2.38
C ILE A 17 9.45 -0.32 1.64
N HIS A 18 9.45 -0.25 0.31
CA HIS A 18 9.69 -1.35 -0.61
C HIS A 18 11.05 -1.13 -1.26
N ILE A 19 11.93 -2.10 -1.16
CA ILE A 19 13.31 -2.05 -1.66
C ILE A 19 13.45 -3.09 -2.76
N ILE A 20 13.82 -2.65 -3.95
CA ILE A 20 13.96 -3.47 -5.14
C ILE A 20 15.43 -3.60 -5.46
N GLU A 21 15.90 -4.83 -5.59
CA GLU A 21 17.25 -5.10 -6.04
C GLU A 21 17.29 -5.03 -7.56
N PRO A 22 18.05 -4.09 -8.16
CA PRO A 22 18.20 -4.02 -9.61
C PRO A 22 18.74 -5.33 -10.18
N ASP A 23 18.24 -5.74 -11.33
CA ASP A 23 18.65 -6.96 -12.05
C ASP A 23 18.35 -8.28 -11.29
N SER A 24 17.46 -8.23 -10.31
CA SER A 24 17.04 -9.37 -9.49
C SER A 24 15.53 -9.45 -9.44
N GLU A 25 14.98 -10.65 -9.23
CA GLU A 25 13.57 -10.85 -8.90
C GLU A 25 13.30 -10.75 -7.39
N ILE A 26 14.26 -10.22 -6.62
CA ILE A 26 14.19 -10.16 -5.17
C ILE A 26 13.79 -8.76 -4.72
N ASP A 27 12.66 -8.72 -4.04
CA ASP A 27 12.14 -7.52 -3.40
C ASP A 27 12.15 -7.69 -1.87
N TYR A 28 12.43 -6.59 -1.18
CA TYR A 28 12.38 -6.54 0.28
C TYR A 28 11.34 -5.52 0.71
N TYR A 29 10.62 -5.84 1.76
CA TYR A 29 9.66 -4.96 2.41
C TYR A 29 10.14 -4.66 3.82
N GLY A 30 9.80 -3.49 4.33
CA GLY A 30 10.19 -3.10 5.68
C GLY A 30 9.62 -1.74 6.08
N ALA A 31 10.10 -1.26 7.21
CA ALA A 31 9.74 0.05 7.76
C ALA A 31 10.98 0.85 8.14
N LEU A 32 10.89 2.17 8.00
CA LEU A 32 11.95 3.08 8.43
C LEU A 32 12.07 3.09 9.95
N GLU A 33 13.28 2.93 10.45
CA GLU A 33 13.62 3.12 11.86
C GLU A 33 14.37 4.44 12.06
N LEU A 34 13.67 5.38 12.70
CA LEU A 34 14.29 6.59 13.22
C LEU A 34 14.37 6.41 14.73
N SER A 35 15.49 5.97 15.25
CA SER A 35 15.76 6.10 16.68
C SER A 35 16.28 7.50 16.94
N ASP A 36 15.67 8.22 17.89
CA ASP A 36 16.20 9.46 18.47
C ASP A 36 17.53 9.20 19.21
N GLU A 37 17.85 7.96 19.48
CA GLU A 37 19.12 7.53 20.00
C GLU A 37 20.13 7.37 18.85
N GLU A 38 20.89 8.40 18.62
CA GLU A 38 22.10 8.37 17.74
C GLU A 38 23.13 7.28 18.13
N GLN A 39 22.82 6.44 19.10
CA GLN A 39 23.73 5.52 19.77
C GLN A 39 23.34 4.04 19.71
N ALA A 40 22.49 3.61 18.80
CA ALA A 40 22.45 2.17 18.52
C ALA A 40 23.83 1.76 18.00
N ALA A 41 24.59 1.02 18.81
CA ALA A 41 25.96 0.59 18.52
C ALA A 41 26.02 -0.02 17.09
N GLY A 42 26.70 0.67 16.17
CA GLY A 42 26.89 0.22 14.79
C GLY A 42 26.09 0.98 13.72
N ARG A 43 25.25 1.96 14.05
CA ARG A 43 24.58 2.78 13.03
C ARG A 43 25.55 3.78 12.41
N PRO A 44 25.78 3.78 11.10
CA PRO A 44 26.59 4.80 10.44
C PRO A 44 25.89 6.19 10.54
N ALA A 45 26.67 7.23 10.84
CA ALA A 45 26.13 8.58 10.87
C ALA A 45 25.48 8.95 9.53
N GLY A 46 24.30 9.58 9.58
CA GLY A 46 23.56 9.99 8.38
C GLY A 46 23.09 8.80 7.51
N ALA A 47 22.79 7.66 8.11
CA ALA A 47 22.22 6.52 7.42
C ALA A 47 20.71 6.44 7.60
N LEU A 48 20.02 6.07 6.53
CA LEU A 48 18.63 5.62 6.56
C LEU A 48 18.62 4.18 7.13
N ALA A 49 17.98 3.96 8.26
CA ALA A 49 17.82 2.65 8.85
C ALA A 49 16.48 2.05 8.42
N VAL A 50 16.51 0.83 7.91
CA VAL A 50 15.33 0.09 7.45
C VAL A 50 15.27 -1.24 8.16
N ARG A 51 14.25 -1.49 8.97
CA ARG A 51 13.94 -2.82 9.50
C ARG A 51 13.22 -3.62 8.41
N LEU A 52 13.79 -4.74 8.01
CA LEU A 52 13.22 -5.62 6.99
C LEU A 52 12.16 -6.55 7.59
N ASP A 53 11.07 -6.74 6.88
CA ASP A 53 10.02 -7.72 7.16
C ASP A 53 10.45 -9.08 6.57
N ILE A 54 11.11 -9.91 7.37
CA ILE A 54 11.57 -11.21 6.93
C ILE A 54 10.60 -12.30 7.40
N PRO A 55 9.99 -13.04 6.49
CA PRO A 55 9.16 -14.18 6.85
C PRO A 55 9.94 -15.22 7.67
N VAL A 56 9.29 -15.84 8.66
CA VAL A 56 9.89 -16.86 9.50
C VAL A 56 10.50 -17.98 8.65
N GLY A 57 11.75 -18.33 8.93
CA GLY A 57 12.49 -19.37 8.22
C GLY A 57 13.14 -18.93 6.90
N LYS A 58 13.04 -17.64 6.53
CA LYS A 58 13.81 -17.09 5.42
C LYS A 58 15.02 -16.31 5.92
N PHE A 59 16.06 -16.26 5.09
CA PHE A 59 17.28 -15.50 5.32
C PHE A 59 17.42 -14.43 4.26
N VAL A 60 17.96 -13.30 4.63
CA VAL A 60 18.32 -12.23 3.71
C VAL A 60 19.83 -12.25 3.52
N ASN A 61 20.26 -12.31 2.28
CA ASN A 61 21.68 -12.16 1.98
C ASN A 61 22.10 -10.72 2.27
N THR A 62 23.23 -10.56 2.94
CA THR A 62 23.83 -9.24 3.16
C THR A 62 24.43 -8.75 1.85
N PRO A 63 23.96 -7.63 1.29
CA PRO A 63 24.51 -7.08 0.06
C PRO A 63 25.96 -6.60 0.25
N GLU A 64 26.67 -6.43 -0.85
CA GLU A 64 27.96 -5.75 -0.81
C GLU A 64 27.76 -4.25 -0.54
N PRO A 65 28.60 -3.63 0.34
CA PRO A 65 28.57 -2.20 0.56
C PRO A 65 28.76 -1.41 -0.75
N GLY A 66 27.91 -0.41 -0.97
CA GLY A 66 27.91 0.39 -2.19
C GLY A 66 26.92 -0.11 -3.26
N ARG A 67 26.32 -1.29 -3.12
CA ARG A 67 25.27 -1.75 -4.02
C ARG A 67 24.07 -0.81 -3.94
N VAL A 68 23.60 -0.32 -5.08
CA VAL A 68 22.48 0.62 -5.17
C VAL A 68 21.17 -0.14 -5.26
N PHE A 69 20.19 0.28 -4.48
CA PHE A 69 18.83 -0.24 -4.48
C PHE A 69 17.83 0.84 -4.85
N GLN A 70 16.78 0.45 -5.57
CA GLN A 70 15.62 1.29 -5.80
C GLN A 70 14.70 1.21 -4.58
N CYS A 71 14.29 2.34 -4.05
CA CYS A 71 13.44 2.42 -2.88
C CYS A 71 12.13 3.13 -3.21
N HIS A 72 11.02 2.53 -2.80
CA HIS A 72 9.69 3.09 -2.94
C HIS A 72 9.08 3.32 -1.57
N LEU A 73 8.78 4.57 -1.24
CA LEU A 73 8.13 4.97 0.00
C LEU A 73 6.69 5.33 -0.29
N THR A 74 5.76 4.64 0.39
CA THR A 74 4.33 4.86 0.15
C THR A 74 3.85 6.12 0.84
N GLY A 75 3.31 7.04 0.07
CA GLY A 75 2.64 8.25 0.54
C GLY A 75 1.12 8.19 0.38
N SER A 76 0.45 9.29 0.70
CA SER A 76 -0.99 9.42 0.50
C SER A 76 -1.34 9.56 -0.99
N GLY A 77 -1.60 8.42 -1.65
CA GLY A 77 -2.00 8.38 -3.07
C GLY A 77 -0.87 8.50 -4.09
N CYS A 78 0.37 8.50 -3.64
CA CYS A 78 1.57 8.55 -4.47
C CYS A 78 2.65 7.62 -3.88
N VAL A 79 3.68 7.38 -4.67
CA VAL A 79 4.90 6.74 -4.23
C VAL A 79 6.05 7.71 -4.43
N TYR A 80 7.01 7.69 -3.51
CA TYR A 80 8.26 8.41 -3.63
C TYR A 80 9.35 7.42 -3.98
N HIS A 81 9.97 7.61 -5.13
CA HIS A 81 11.03 6.78 -5.66
C HIS A 81 12.38 7.47 -5.48
N PHE A 82 13.38 6.73 -4.99
CA PHE A 82 14.76 7.16 -4.89
C PHE A 82 15.71 5.96 -4.91
N ASP A 83 16.92 6.19 -5.38
CA ASP A 83 17.98 5.20 -5.42
C ASP A 83 19.02 5.52 -4.37
N VAL A 84 19.40 4.52 -3.55
CA VAL A 84 20.41 4.70 -2.49
C VAL A 84 21.32 3.50 -2.36
N PRO A 85 22.62 3.72 -2.12
CA PRO A 85 23.57 2.65 -1.86
C PRO A 85 23.35 2.04 -0.46
N TYR A 86 23.41 0.73 -0.39
CA TYR A 86 23.55 -0.01 0.85
C TYR A 86 24.91 0.27 1.49
N ARG A 87 24.95 0.42 2.82
CA ARG A 87 26.17 0.66 3.59
C ARG A 87 26.57 -0.53 4.45
N SER A 88 25.66 -1.01 5.28
CA SER A 88 25.88 -2.11 6.22
C SER A 88 24.57 -2.65 6.78
N ALA A 89 24.62 -3.70 7.58
CA ALA A 89 23.49 -4.20 8.37
C ALA A 89 23.84 -4.24 9.86
N SER A 90 22.80 -4.27 10.71
CA SER A 90 22.95 -4.60 12.13
C SER A 90 23.40 -6.05 12.31
N PRO A 91 24.08 -6.37 13.43
CA PRO A 91 24.28 -7.76 13.82
C PRO A 91 22.95 -8.48 14.07
N LEU A 92 22.92 -9.79 13.81
CA LEU A 92 21.77 -10.62 14.20
C LEU A 92 21.51 -10.52 15.72
N PRO A 93 20.24 -10.63 16.18
CA PRO A 93 19.07 -11.10 15.43
C PRO A 93 18.31 -10.02 14.64
N ASP A 94 18.64 -8.74 14.83
CA ASP A 94 17.93 -7.66 14.17
C ASP A 94 18.34 -7.55 12.70
N THR A 95 17.36 -7.51 11.79
CA THR A 95 17.63 -7.32 10.37
C THR A 95 17.36 -5.88 9.97
N ILE A 96 18.26 -5.00 10.37
CA ILE A 96 18.22 -3.59 9.99
C ILE A 96 19.28 -3.34 8.94
N TRP A 97 18.87 -2.84 7.79
CA TRP A 97 19.78 -2.34 6.77
C TRP A 97 20.02 -0.85 6.95
N TYR A 98 21.28 -0.48 6.86
CA TYR A 98 21.70 0.91 6.83
C TYR A 98 22.03 1.31 5.40
N MET A 99 21.29 2.25 4.86
CA MET A 99 21.44 2.76 3.51
C MET A 99 21.84 4.23 3.55
N ALA A 100 22.37 4.77 2.46
CA ALA A 100 22.64 6.21 2.40
C ALA A 100 21.31 6.99 2.48
N LEU A 101 21.35 8.20 3.03
CA LEU A 101 20.21 9.11 2.93
C LEU A 101 20.03 9.55 1.47
N PRO A 102 18.82 9.52 0.93
CA PRO A 102 18.56 10.08 -0.40
C PRO A 102 18.72 11.60 -0.38
N GLU A 103 19.30 12.16 -1.43
CA GLU A 103 19.38 13.62 -1.63
C GLU A 103 18.06 14.18 -2.18
N SER A 104 17.37 13.38 -2.97
CA SER A 104 16.09 13.71 -3.57
C SER A 104 15.22 12.47 -3.75
N ALA A 105 13.90 12.67 -3.93
CA ALA A 105 12.99 11.62 -4.32
C ALA A 105 12.04 12.10 -5.40
N GLU A 106 11.76 11.25 -6.36
CA GLU A 106 10.74 11.47 -7.38
C GLU A 106 9.36 11.13 -6.83
N ARG A 107 8.40 12.04 -6.95
CA ARG A 107 7.02 11.78 -6.58
C ARG A 107 6.25 11.22 -7.79
N ILE A 108 5.83 9.98 -7.70
CA ILE A 108 5.03 9.30 -8.72
C ILE A 108 3.57 9.25 -8.24
N GLN A 109 2.69 9.92 -8.96
CA GLN A 109 1.26 9.89 -8.70
C GLN A 109 0.68 8.58 -9.26
N LEU A 110 0.16 7.71 -8.38
CA LEU A 110 -0.40 6.42 -8.76
C LEU A 110 -1.92 6.43 -8.94
N ARG A 111 -2.58 7.50 -8.53
CA ARG A 111 -4.06 7.56 -8.51
C ARG A 111 -4.55 8.76 -9.29
N ASP A 112 -5.42 8.51 -10.22
CA ASP A 112 -6.09 9.57 -11.00
C ASP A 112 -7.15 10.30 -10.16
N PHE A 113 -7.69 9.62 -9.14
CA PHE A 113 -8.77 10.14 -8.29
C PHE A 113 -8.41 10.12 -6.81
N VAL A 114 -8.81 11.16 -6.10
CA VAL A 114 -8.75 11.21 -4.64
C VAL A 114 -9.69 10.17 -4.05
N ARG A 115 -9.25 9.42 -3.07
CA ARG A 115 -10.08 8.50 -2.27
C ARG A 115 -10.55 9.18 -1.01
N VAL A 116 -11.82 9.09 -0.74
CA VAL A 116 -12.45 9.66 0.43
C VAL A 116 -12.92 8.52 1.33
N PRO A 117 -12.42 8.40 2.56
CA PRO A 117 -12.96 7.45 3.52
C PRO A 117 -14.35 7.88 3.95
N ILE A 118 -15.34 7.03 3.76
CA ILE A 118 -16.72 7.27 4.18
C ILE A 118 -17.23 6.02 4.90
N PRO A 119 -17.34 6.06 6.23
CA PRO A 119 -17.86 4.93 7.01
C PRO A 119 -19.37 4.86 6.85
N MET A 120 -19.83 4.07 5.90
CA MET A 120 -21.24 3.82 5.64
C MET A 120 -21.46 2.41 5.12
N SER A 121 -22.69 1.93 5.18
CA SER A 121 -23.11 0.69 4.51
C SER A 121 -23.46 0.98 3.05
N ILE A 122 -23.08 0.05 2.20
CA ILE A 122 -23.44 0.03 0.77
C ILE A 122 -24.04 -1.33 0.41
N GLU A 123 -24.74 -1.42 -0.70
CA GLU A 123 -25.28 -2.65 -1.22
C GLU A 123 -24.49 -3.13 -2.44
N VAL A 124 -24.12 -4.41 -2.47
CA VAL A 124 -23.39 -5.01 -3.58
C VAL A 124 -24.08 -6.28 -4.07
N LYS A 125 -24.09 -6.48 -5.39
CA LYS A 125 -24.42 -7.78 -5.99
C LYS A 125 -23.14 -8.49 -6.36
N LEU A 126 -22.86 -9.57 -5.66
CA LEU A 126 -21.66 -10.37 -5.86
C LEU A 126 -21.85 -11.39 -7.00
N PRO A 127 -20.75 -11.78 -7.69
CA PRO A 127 -20.84 -12.82 -8.71
C PRO A 127 -21.29 -14.14 -8.10
N GLY A 128 -22.24 -14.81 -8.74
CA GLY A 128 -22.68 -16.16 -8.40
C GLY A 128 -21.83 -17.23 -9.07
N ASN A 129 -22.05 -18.50 -8.70
CA ASN A 129 -21.27 -19.65 -9.20
C ASN A 129 -21.37 -19.87 -10.73
N HIS A 130 -22.27 -19.16 -11.43
CA HIS A 130 -22.45 -19.23 -12.89
C HIS A 130 -22.37 -17.86 -13.56
N GLY A 131 -21.68 -16.89 -12.95
CA GLY A 131 -21.49 -15.54 -13.51
C GLY A 131 -22.72 -14.63 -13.44
N SER A 132 -23.86 -15.10 -12.95
CA SER A 132 -25.01 -14.24 -12.64
C SER A 132 -24.82 -13.53 -11.32
N LEU A 133 -25.18 -12.24 -11.27
CA LEU A 133 -25.13 -11.48 -10.02
C LEU A 133 -26.26 -11.96 -9.09
N LYS A 134 -25.92 -12.18 -7.82
CA LYS A 134 -26.88 -12.54 -6.76
C LYS A 134 -27.66 -11.30 -6.32
N ASP A 135 -28.56 -11.49 -5.35
CA ASP A 135 -29.28 -10.39 -4.72
C ASP A 135 -28.29 -9.42 -4.01
N TYR A 136 -28.73 -8.19 -3.83
CA TYR A 136 -27.97 -7.19 -3.09
C TYR A 136 -27.70 -7.65 -1.65
N ARG A 137 -26.46 -7.42 -1.21
CA ARG A 137 -26.01 -7.63 0.16
C ARG A 137 -25.42 -6.34 0.70
N GLU A 138 -25.70 -6.06 1.95
CA GLU A 138 -25.11 -4.93 2.66
C GLU A 138 -23.67 -5.26 3.09
N VAL A 139 -22.77 -4.33 2.83
CA VAL A 139 -21.34 -4.41 3.21
C VAL A 139 -20.85 -3.05 3.70
N ALA A 140 -19.80 -3.06 4.52
CA ALA A 140 -19.19 -1.82 5.04
C ALA A 140 -18.24 -1.20 4.01
N LEU A 141 -18.49 0.04 3.60
CA LEU A 141 -17.62 0.83 2.74
C LEU A 141 -16.40 1.31 3.54
N ILE A 142 -15.22 1.26 2.93
CA ILE A 142 -13.97 1.82 3.48
C ILE A 142 -13.68 3.17 2.86
N ASP A 143 -13.59 3.22 1.54
CA ASP A 143 -13.34 4.45 0.78
C ASP A 143 -14.02 4.40 -0.59
N ILE A 144 -14.24 5.59 -1.18
CA ILE A 144 -14.74 5.76 -2.54
C ILE A 144 -13.94 6.85 -3.25
N SER A 145 -13.85 6.74 -4.58
CA SER A 145 -13.22 7.71 -5.46
C SER A 145 -13.99 7.83 -6.78
N GLY A 146 -13.57 8.74 -7.66
CA GLY A 146 -14.15 8.85 -9.00
C GLY A 146 -14.00 7.60 -9.88
N GLY A 147 -13.04 6.72 -9.60
CA GLY A 147 -12.76 5.52 -10.40
C GLY A 147 -13.13 4.20 -9.71
N GLY A 148 -13.60 4.21 -8.47
CA GLY A 148 -13.90 2.96 -7.76
C GLY A 148 -14.11 3.12 -6.27
N LEU A 149 -14.26 2.01 -5.57
CA LEU A 149 -14.42 1.96 -4.12
C LEU A 149 -13.76 0.75 -3.49
N CYS A 150 -13.67 0.76 -2.16
CA CYS A 150 -13.19 -0.35 -1.35
C CYS A 150 -14.20 -0.68 -0.25
N PHE A 151 -14.51 -1.96 -0.05
CA PHE A 151 -15.42 -2.43 1.01
C PHE A 151 -14.86 -3.66 1.73
N VAL A 152 -15.43 -4.00 2.89
CA VAL A 152 -15.08 -5.19 3.68
C VAL A 152 -15.95 -6.37 3.28
N HIS A 153 -15.34 -7.55 3.16
CA HIS A 153 -16.04 -8.82 2.94
C HIS A 153 -15.38 -9.95 3.73
N ASP A 154 -16.17 -10.95 4.13
CA ASP A 154 -15.69 -12.07 4.96
C ASP A 154 -14.91 -13.12 4.18
N GLU A 155 -15.08 -13.15 2.85
CA GLU A 155 -14.44 -14.12 1.96
C GLU A 155 -13.68 -13.41 0.83
N PRO A 156 -12.62 -14.02 0.27
CA PRO A 156 -11.97 -13.49 -0.91
C PRO A 156 -12.91 -13.59 -2.11
N LEU A 157 -12.93 -12.56 -2.95
CA LEU A 157 -13.72 -12.55 -4.18
C LEU A 157 -12.82 -12.80 -5.39
N ILE A 158 -13.43 -13.36 -6.44
CA ILE A 158 -12.72 -13.69 -7.68
C ILE A 158 -12.29 -12.40 -8.38
N MET A 159 -11.01 -12.28 -8.72
CA MET A 159 -10.46 -11.16 -9.47
C MET A 159 -11.09 -11.08 -10.86
N ASP A 160 -11.23 -9.86 -11.34
CA ASP A 160 -11.83 -9.51 -12.63
C ASP A 160 -13.31 -9.93 -12.82
N ALA A 161 -13.94 -10.41 -11.74
CA ALA A 161 -15.38 -10.69 -11.77
C ALA A 161 -16.21 -9.40 -11.75
N PRO A 162 -17.36 -9.38 -12.46
CA PRO A 162 -18.27 -8.25 -12.45
C PRO A 162 -18.97 -8.12 -11.10
N ILE A 163 -19.28 -6.90 -10.71
CA ILE A 163 -20.00 -6.56 -9.49
C ILE A 163 -20.91 -5.37 -9.75
N SER A 164 -22.15 -5.39 -9.23
CA SER A 164 -23.00 -4.21 -9.19
C SER A 164 -22.96 -3.59 -7.80
N VAL A 165 -22.88 -2.28 -7.73
CA VAL A 165 -22.77 -1.53 -6.49
C VAL A 165 -23.89 -0.48 -6.43
N ARG A 166 -24.50 -0.37 -5.26
CA ARG A 166 -25.42 0.71 -4.92
C ARG A 166 -24.94 1.41 -3.66
N VAL A 167 -24.58 2.70 -3.78
CA VAL A 167 -24.18 3.55 -2.67
C VAL A 167 -25.32 4.52 -2.39
N PRO A 168 -26.02 4.39 -1.26
CA PRO A 168 -27.09 5.31 -0.92
C PRO A 168 -26.53 6.66 -0.46
N GLU A 169 -27.23 7.72 -0.76
CA GLU A 169 -27.05 9.05 -0.15
C GLU A 169 -25.63 9.64 -0.19
N LEU A 170 -24.90 9.50 -1.31
CA LEU A 170 -23.66 10.24 -1.48
C LEU A 170 -23.92 11.75 -1.45
N PRO A 171 -23.15 12.54 -0.66
CA PRO A 171 -23.31 13.99 -0.61
C PRO A 171 -23.22 14.63 -2.00
N ARG A 172 -24.22 15.44 -2.37
CA ARG A 172 -24.37 16.15 -3.65
C ARG A 172 -24.65 15.27 -4.88
N ILE A 173 -24.53 13.95 -4.79
CA ILE A 173 -24.75 13.00 -5.89
C ILE A 173 -26.08 12.26 -5.70
N GLY A 174 -26.48 12.00 -4.46
CA GLY A 174 -27.61 11.14 -4.14
C GLY A 174 -27.23 9.66 -4.20
N THR A 175 -28.15 8.81 -4.62
CA THR A 175 -27.89 7.37 -4.80
C THR A 175 -27.05 7.13 -6.04
N LEU A 176 -25.95 6.42 -5.89
CA LEU A 176 -25.11 5.95 -6.99
C LEU A 176 -25.39 4.46 -7.22
N GLU A 177 -25.81 4.11 -8.43
CA GLU A 177 -25.84 2.72 -8.91
C GLU A 177 -24.86 2.59 -10.07
N THR A 178 -23.95 1.63 -9.99
CA THR A 178 -22.93 1.43 -11.01
C THR A 178 -22.48 -0.02 -11.06
N GLU A 179 -21.95 -0.40 -12.21
CA GLU A 179 -21.27 -1.66 -12.40
C GLU A 179 -19.76 -1.44 -12.30
N GLY A 180 -19.06 -2.47 -11.88
CA GLY A 180 -17.61 -2.46 -11.75
C GLY A 180 -17.01 -3.84 -11.86
N THR A 181 -15.70 -3.87 -11.66
CA THR A 181 -14.89 -5.09 -11.70
C THR A 181 -14.07 -5.19 -10.42
N ILE A 182 -14.00 -6.37 -9.83
CA ILE A 182 -13.17 -6.65 -8.65
C ILE A 182 -11.71 -6.65 -9.09
N ARG A 183 -10.91 -5.73 -8.53
CA ARG A 183 -9.49 -5.55 -8.90
C ARG A 183 -8.53 -5.93 -7.81
N ARG A 184 -9.01 -6.12 -6.58
CA ARG A 184 -8.17 -6.48 -5.44
C ARG A 184 -9.00 -7.16 -4.36
N ALA A 185 -8.43 -8.18 -3.73
CA ALA A 185 -8.91 -8.82 -2.51
C ALA A 185 -7.72 -8.97 -1.55
N THR A 186 -7.56 -8.02 -0.63
CA THR A 186 -6.44 -8.02 0.32
C THR A 186 -6.88 -8.62 1.65
N PRO A 187 -6.26 -9.71 2.15
CA PRO A 187 -6.58 -10.26 3.44
C PRO A 187 -6.16 -9.32 4.57
N ILE A 188 -7.01 -9.16 5.56
CA ILE A 188 -6.78 -8.37 6.78
C ILE A 188 -7.10 -9.27 7.97
N GLU A 189 -6.11 -9.51 8.80
CA GLU A 189 -6.30 -10.23 10.06
C GLU A 189 -6.87 -9.27 11.11
N THR A 190 -7.95 -9.70 11.75
CA THR A 190 -8.62 -8.96 12.83
C THR A 190 -8.73 -9.84 14.07
N ASN A 191 -9.05 -9.26 15.20
CA ASN A 191 -9.32 -10.00 16.43
C ASN A 191 -10.52 -10.98 16.32
N LEU A 192 -11.35 -10.81 15.30
CA LEU A 192 -12.55 -11.63 15.03
C LEU A 192 -12.31 -12.68 13.92
N GLY A 193 -11.13 -12.69 13.32
CA GLY A 193 -10.77 -13.57 12.21
C GLY A 193 -10.28 -12.83 10.98
N MET A 194 -10.21 -13.56 9.85
CA MET A 194 -9.76 -13.02 8.58
C MET A 194 -10.92 -12.31 7.86
N THR A 195 -10.70 -11.09 7.40
CA THR A 195 -11.58 -10.35 6.51
C THR A 195 -10.81 -9.90 5.27
N TYR A 196 -11.50 -9.38 4.26
CA TYR A 196 -10.88 -8.96 3.01
C TYR A 196 -11.30 -7.54 2.66
N HIS A 197 -10.34 -6.71 2.30
CA HIS A 197 -10.57 -5.43 1.67
C HIS A 197 -10.70 -5.63 0.16
N ILE A 198 -11.91 -5.50 -0.35
CA ILE A 198 -12.25 -5.70 -1.75
C ILE A 198 -12.20 -4.36 -2.48
N GLY A 199 -11.28 -4.23 -3.41
CA GLY A 199 -11.17 -3.06 -4.28
C GLY A 199 -11.93 -3.27 -5.59
N VAL A 200 -12.83 -2.35 -5.92
CA VAL A 200 -13.65 -2.34 -7.14
C VAL A 200 -13.27 -1.15 -8.01
N MET A 201 -13.11 -1.38 -9.29
CA MET A 201 -12.98 -0.35 -10.32
C MET A 201 -14.32 -0.20 -11.03
N PHE A 202 -14.83 1.03 -11.14
CA PHE A 202 -16.07 1.32 -11.87
C PHE A 202 -15.88 1.15 -13.38
N GLY A 203 -16.89 0.69 -14.07
CA GLY A 203 -16.91 0.61 -15.55
C GLY A 203 -16.84 1.98 -16.19
N ASP A 204 -17.61 2.95 -15.64
CA ASP A 204 -17.57 4.36 -16.01
C ASP A 204 -17.10 5.20 -14.83
N THR A 205 -16.19 6.14 -15.06
CA THR A 205 -15.74 7.05 -14.01
C THR A 205 -16.86 8.04 -13.64
N LEU A 206 -16.95 8.39 -12.34
CA LEU A 206 -17.99 9.33 -11.87
C LEU A 206 -17.88 10.75 -12.44
N ASN A 207 -16.76 11.10 -13.06
CA ASN A 207 -16.55 12.40 -13.70
C ASN A 207 -17.30 12.58 -15.04
N ASN A 208 -17.88 11.50 -15.58
CA ASN A 208 -18.60 11.51 -16.86
C ASN A 208 -20.14 11.56 -16.65
N ARG A 209 -20.60 11.86 -15.43
CA ARG A 209 -22.04 11.95 -15.09
C ARG A 209 -22.42 13.33 -14.61
#